data_ccc4797075e9cc427bdef42ba7fae229
#
_entry.id   ccc4797075e9cc427bdef42ba7fae229
#
_cell.length_a   1.000
_cell.length_b   1.000
_cell.length_c   1.000
_cell.angle_alpha   90.00
_cell.angle_beta   90.00
_cell.angle_gamma   90.00
#
_symmetry.space_group_name_H-M   'P 1'
#
loop_
_entity.id
_entity.type
_entity.pdbx_description
1 polymer ?
#
loop_
_entity_poly.entity_id
_entity_poly.type
_entity_poly.pdbx_seq_one_letter_code
_entity_poly.pdbx_strand_id
1 'polypeptide(L)'
;MVQGFWGELERPIVGLAPMDGVTDAPMRFITAKYGRPDVIFTEFVSADGLKRVTGGYKLSLASRNSLLRHLRFDESERPVVAQLFGGDPEAFFEVSKLIVKMGFDGVDINMGCPAKKVAGRGEGAGLINNPQLAGEIIAAVKRGVKEATKLRSYEGTNLGKNMEIPVSVKTRIGYDKADPEWWKFLATQDLAAVTIHGRTFKQLYQGSADWEAIGAAATLIKQSGAVFLGSGDIGSRQQAVVSCQKYGTDGALIGRGAMGNPWIFDPNFQFTNSNFQLRLKIAIEHARKFEEIFPNDRFFIMRKHLSWYARGFDGASDLRQKLVLCNSADEVEKAVYTFEHEDKGADIFSGDTVGKV
;
A
#
# COMPACT_ATOMS: atom_id res chain seq x y z
N MET A 1 -22.54 6.29 10.82
CA MET A 1 -21.27 5.90 10.17
C MET A 1 -20.52 7.13 9.70
N VAL A 2 -19.26 7.29 10.05
CA VAL A 2 -18.39 8.36 9.56
C VAL A 2 -17.72 7.87 8.29
N GLN A 3 -18.22 8.27 7.12
CA GLN A 3 -17.58 7.89 5.84
C GLN A 3 -16.32 8.72 5.53
N GLY A 4 -16.23 9.96 6.06
CA GLY A 4 -15.11 10.85 5.78
C GLY A 4 -14.87 11.01 4.27
N PHE A 5 -13.58 11.04 3.86
CA PHE A 5 -13.19 11.18 2.46
C PHE A 5 -13.72 10.05 1.56
N TRP A 6 -14.02 8.84 2.10
CA TRP A 6 -14.57 7.74 1.31
C TRP A 6 -15.87 8.08 0.59
N GLY A 7 -16.70 8.95 1.18
CA GLY A 7 -17.94 9.42 0.57
C GLY A 7 -17.74 10.42 -0.56
N GLU A 8 -16.60 11.07 -0.62
CA GLU A 8 -16.25 12.13 -1.58
C GLU A 8 -15.55 11.58 -2.84
N LEU A 9 -14.99 10.35 -2.78
CA LEU A 9 -14.29 9.75 -3.91
C LEU A 9 -15.22 9.29 -5.02
N GLU A 10 -14.86 9.61 -6.25
CA GLU A 10 -15.58 9.13 -7.44
C GLU A 10 -15.48 7.61 -7.60
N ARG A 11 -16.54 6.97 -8.11
CA ARG A 11 -16.59 5.53 -8.33
C ARG A 11 -16.28 5.17 -9.79
N PRO A 12 -15.59 4.08 -10.09
CA PRO A 12 -14.96 3.16 -9.13
C PRO A 12 -13.64 3.71 -8.58
N ILE A 13 -13.43 3.58 -7.27
CA ILE A 13 -12.18 3.95 -6.59
C ILE A 13 -11.06 3.00 -7.01
N VAL A 14 -9.91 3.50 -7.43
CA VAL A 14 -8.73 2.67 -7.75
C VAL A 14 -7.55 3.14 -6.89
N GLY A 15 -7.27 2.40 -5.81
CA GLY A 15 -6.28 2.76 -4.80
C GLY A 15 -5.04 1.87 -4.80
N LEU A 16 -3.96 2.38 -4.16
CA LEU A 16 -2.74 1.61 -3.91
C LEU A 16 -2.92 0.74 -2.67
N ALA A 17 -2.80 -0.58 -2.83
CA ALA A 17 -2.90 -1.53 -1.73
C ALA A 17 -1.70 -1.43 -0.76
N PRO A 18 -1.91 -1.60 0.55
CA PRO A 18 -0.82 -1.73 1.52
C PRO A 18 0.00 -3.00 1.26
N MET A 19 1.33 -2.87 1.18
CA MET A 19 2.25 -3.99 0.96
C MET A 19 3.50 -3.81 1.82
N ASP A 20 3.69 -4.72 2.78
CA ASP A 20 4.84 -4.72 3.69
C ASP A 20 6.17 -4.80 2.93
N GLY A 21 7.10 -3.95 3.30
CA GLY A 21 8.37 -3.81 2.62
C GLY A 21 8.29 -3.22 1.20
N VAL A 22 7.14 -2.78 0.71
CA VAL A 22 6.94 -2.30 -0.67
C VAL A 22 6.39 -0.89 -0.71
N THR A 23 5.27 -0.62 -0.04
CA THR A 23 4.62 0.70 -0.04
C THR A 23 5.21 1.61 1.04
N ASP A 24 6.54 1.72 1.07
CA ASP A 24 7.26 2.69 1.90
C ASP A 24 7.03 4.12 1.39
N ALA A 25 7.41 5.11 2.19
CA ALA A 25 7.13 6.51 1.86
C ALA A 25 7.73 6.94 0.51
N PRO A 26 8.96 6.58 0.10
CA PRO A 26 9.48 6.89 -1.23
C PRO A 26 8.65 6.29 -2.37
N MET A 27 8.24 5.02 -2.25
CA MET A 27 7.43 4.35 -3.27
C MET A 27 6.04 5.00 -3.38
N ARG A 28 5.40 5.34 -2.25
CA ARG A 28 4.11 6.03 -2.26
C ARG A 28 4.20 7.42 -2.88
N PHE A 29 5.24 8.20 -2.53
CA PHE A 29 5.50 9.50 -3.16
C PHE A 29 5.60 9.39 -4.68
N ILE A 30 6.40 8.46 -5.20
CA ILE A 30 6.54 8.22 -6.64
C ILE A 30 5.19 7.82 -7.26
N THR A 31 4.43 6.97 -6.58
CA THR A 31 3.12 6.52 -7.08
C THR A 31 2.10 7.66 -7.08
N ALA A 32 2.08 8.51 -6.06
CA ALA A 32 1.23 9.70 -5.99
C ALA A 32 1.58 10.69 -7.12
N LYS A 33 2.87 10.93 -7.34
CA LYS A 33 3.34 11.88 -8.36
C LYS A 33 2.97 11.47 -9.80
N TYR A 34 3.12 10.19 -10.12
CA TYR A 34 2.99 9.70 -11.50
C TYR A 34 1.68 8.97 -11.80
N GLY A 35 1.04 8.37 -10.81
CA GLY A 35 -0.14 7.54 -11.00
C GLY A 35 -1.42 8.13 -10.43
N ARG A 36 -1.32 8.93 -9.38
CA ARG A 36 -2.45 9.57 -8.69
C ARG A 36 -3.56 8.57 -8.34
N PRO A 37 -3.27 7.54 -7.51
CA PRO A 37 -4.33 6.66 -7.03
C PRO A 37 -5.35 7.44 -6.20
N ASP A 38 -6.61 7.03 -6.25
CA ASP A 38 -7.70 7.70 -5.54
C ASP A 38 -7.58 7.61 -4.01
N VAL A 39 -6.81 6.63 -3.50
CA VAL A 39 -6.45 6.47 -2.09
C VAL A 39 -5.13 5.70 -1.97
N ILE A 40 -4.33 6.07 -0.98
CA ILE A 40 -3.04 5.43 -0.69
C ILE A 40 -3.05 4.88 0.73
N PHE A 41 -2.53 3.65 0.91
CA PHE A 41 -2.32 3.05 2.22
C PHE A 41 -0.82 2.97 2.53
N THR A 42 -0.45 3.19 3.80
CA THR A 42 0.92 2.93 4.26
C THR A 42 1.20 1.43 4.28
N GLU A 43 2.47 1.05 4.49
CA GLU A 43 2.78 -0.29 5.01
C GLU A 43 2.07 -0.47 6.36
N PHE A 44 1.76 -1.73 6.75
CA PHE A 44 1.17 -1.95 8.05
C PHE A 44 2.21 -1.86 9.17
N VAL A 45 1.83 -1.20 10.27
CA VAL A 45 2.70 -0.97 11.43
C VAL A 45 2.11 -1.64 12.66
N SER A 46 2.98 -2.22 13.50
CA SER A 46 2.54 -2.86 14.75
C SER A 46 1.99 -1.83 15.74
N ALA A 47 0.72 -1.98 16.11
CA ALA A 47 0.09 -1.19 17.17
C ALA A 47 0.81 -1.39 18.51
N ASP A 48 1.13 -2.63 18.87
CA ASP A 48 1.88 -2.96 20.07
C ASP A 48 3.28 -2.33 20.08
N GLY A 49 3.96 -2.34 18.92
CA GLY A 49 5.26 -1.69 18.76
C GLY A 49 5.17 -0.17 18.94
N LEU A 50 4.20 0.47 18.30
CA LEU A 50 3.98 1.91 18.40
C LEU A 50 3.55 2.34 19.82
N LYS A 51 2.68 1.59 20.50
CA LYS A 51 2.31 1.85 21.90
C LYS A 51 3.54 1.93 22.79
N ARG A 52 4.52 1.05 22.59
CA ARG A 52 5.80 1.10 23.33
C ARG A 52 6.62 2.36 23.01
N VAL A 53 6.59 2.82 21.76
CA VAL A 53 7.27 4.06 21.36
C VAL A 53 6.66 5.28 22.04
N THR A 54 5.34 5.36 22.14
CA THR A 54 4.59 6.50 22.68
C THR A 54 4.42 6.44 24.20
N GLY A 55 4.39 5.25 24.79
CA GLY A 55 4.14 5.01 26.20
C GLY A 55 5.33 5.21 27.16
N GLY A 56 6.39 5.88 26.72
CA GLY A 56 7.53 6.22 27.60
C GLY A 56 8.49 5.05 27.88
N TYR A 57 8.33 3.91 27.25
CA TYR A 57 9.29 2.81 27.36
C TYR A 57 10.67 3.23 26.82
N LYS A 58 11.73 2.78 27.51
CA LYS A 58 13.11 3.00 27.09
C LYS A 58 13.44 2.18 25.85
N LEU A 59 13.02 2.66 24.68
CA LEU A 59 13.43 2.10 23.39
C LEU A 59 14.63 2.85 22.85
N SER A 60 15.51 2.13 22.14
CA SER A 60 16.61 2.77 21.41
C SER A 60 16.04 3.73 20.36
N LEU A 61 16.79 4.80 20.04
CA LEU A 61 16.42 5.73 18.97
C LEU A 61 16.22 5.01 17.64
N ALA A 62 17.06 4.02 17.35
CA ALA A 62 16.94 3.19 16.15
C ALA A 62 15.61 2.43 16.09
N SER A 63 15.17 1.83 17.22
CA SER A 63 13.87 1.11 17.27
C SER A 63 12.68 2.04 17.08
N ARG A 64 12.73 3.25 17.66
CA ARG A 64 11.69 4.29 17.46
C ARG A 64 11.62 4.70 15.98
N ASN A 65 12.76 5.03 15.38
CA ASN A 65 12.84 5.47 14.00
C ASN A 65 12.38 4.37 13.03
N SER A 66 12.72 3.10 13.33
CA SER A 66 12.30 1.96 12.51
C SER A 66 10.78 1.80 12.43
N LEU A 67 10.02 2.07 13.49
CA LEU A 67 8.56 2.00 13.48
C LEU A 67 7.92 3.26 12.88
N LEU A 68 8.39 4.44 13.29
CA LEU A 68 7.82 5.71 12.82
C LEU A 68 8.10 6.00 11.35
N ARG A 69 9.12 5.39 10.74
CA ARG A 69 9.42 5.54 9.32
C ARG A 69 8.26 5.14 8.42
N HIS A 70 7.50 4.09 8.80
CA HIS A 70 6.35 3.60 8.04
C HIS A 70 5.16 4.57 8.04
N LEU A 71 5.14 5.51 9.00
CA LEU A 71 4.11 6.54 9.14
C LEU A 71 4.52 7.90 8.54
N ARG A 72 5.66 7.99 7.84
CA ARG A 72 6.00 9.20 7.08
C ARG A 72 5.17 9.24 5.81
N PHE A 73 4.64 10.40 5.45
CA PHE A 73 3.93 10.63 4.19
C PHE A 73 4.15 12.07 3.70
N ASP A 74 3.93 12.29 2.43
CA ASP A 74 3.92 13.59 1.77
C ASP A 74 2.47 14.04 1.50
N GLU A 75 2.21 15.35 1.50
CA GLU A 75 0.87 15.88 1.24
C GLU A 75 0.29 15.48 -0.13
N SER A 76 1.15 15.18 -1.10
CA SER A 76 0.74 14.68 -2.42
C SER A 76 0.14 13.26 -2.40
N GLU A 77 0.31 12.52 -1.28
CA GLU A 77 -0.24 11.17 -1.11
C GLU A 77 -1.71 11.16 -0.66
N ARG A 78 -2.30 12.35 -0.32
CA ARG A 78 -3.67 12.41 0.20
C ARG A 78 -4.73 12.03 -0.85
N PRO A 79 -5.79 11.33 -0.44
CA PRO A 79 -6.02 10.80 0.93
C PRO A 79 -5.11 9.62 1.26
N VAL A 80 -4.42 9.69 2.42
CA VAL A 80 -3.49 8.67 2.90
C VAL A 80 -4.00 8.01 4.19
N VAL A 81 -4.06 6.68 4.19
CA VAL A 81 -4.61 5.87 5.27
C VAL A 81 -3.48 5.11 5.97
N ALA A 82 -3.36 5.27 7.29
CA ALA A 82 -2.41 4.51 8.08
C ALA A 82 -2.95 3.10 8.36
N GLN A 83 -2.22 2.05 7.96
CA GLN A 83 -2.62 0.68 8.25
C GLN A 83 -1.90 0.13 9.49
N LEU A 84 -2.67 -0.39 10.45
CA LEU A 84 -2.18 -0.96 11.71
C LEU A 84 -2.45 -2.47 11.79
N PHE A 85 -1.57 -3.21 12.47
CA PHE A 85 -1.80 -4.61 12.83
C PHE A 85 -1.40 -4.88 14.27
N GLY A 86 -1.97 -5.91 14.88
CA GLY A 86 -1.72 -6.31 16.25
C GLY A 86 -2.85 -7.19 16.81
N GLY A 87 -2.77 -7.47 18.10
CA GLY A 87 -3.76 -8.26 18.84
C GLY A 87 -4.23 -7.62 20.15
N ASP A 88 -3.67 -6.47 20.56
CA ASP A 88 -4.03 -5.76 21.79
C ASP A 88 -4.98 -4.58 21.51
N PRO A 89 -6.28 -4.64 21.88
CA PRO A 89 -7.21 -3.53 21.69
C PRO A 89 -6.75 -2.21 22.32
N GLU A 90 -6.05 -2.28 23.48
CA GLU A 90 -5.54 -1.08 24.14
C GLU A 90 -4.38 -0.45 23.36
N ALA A 91 -3.56 -1.24 22.69
CA ALA A 91 -2.54 -0.71 21.78
C ALA A 91 -3.18 0.02 20.59
N PHE A 92 -4.23 -0.56 20.01
CA PHE A 92 -4.97 0.08 18.94
C PHE A 92 -5.64 1.39 19.36
N PHE A 93 -6.21 1.45 20.59
CA PHE A 93 -6.79 2.66 21.14
C PHE A 93 -5.76 3.79 21.23
N GLU A 94 -4.60 3.54 21.85
CA GLU A 94 -3.56 4.55 22.03
C GLU A 94 -2.92 4.96 20.70
N VAL A 95 -2.68 4.00 19.80
CA VAL A 95 -2.03 4.30 18.51
C VAL A 95 -2.96 5.03 17.55
N SER A 96 -4.26 4.74 17.55
CA SER A 96 -5.19 5.50 16.72
C SER A 96 -5.26 6.99 17.09
N LYS A 97 -5.05 7.33 18.36
CA LYS A 97 -4.88 8.75 18.78
C LYS A 97 -3.62 9.38 18.18
N LEU A 98 -2.52 8.63 18.12
CA LEU A 98 -1.30 9.08 17.46
C LEU A 98 -1.54 9.34 15.95
N ILE A 99 -2.21 8.41 15.25
CA ILE A 99 -2.51 8.54 13.82
C ILE A 99 -3.32 9.81 13.54
N VAL A 100 -4.36 10.09 14.35
CA VAL A 100 -5.11 11.35 14.26
C VAL A 100 -4.21 12.56 14.44
N LYS A 101 -3.32 12.55 15.45
CA LYS A 101 -2.37 13.64 15.71
C LYS A 101 -1.38 13.86 14.57
N MET A 102 -0.96 12.79 13.90
CA MET A 102 -0.06 12.85 12.75
C MET A 102 -0.74 13.38 11.47
N GLY A 103 -2.06 13.51 11.46
CA GLY A 103 -2.80 14.12 10.37
C GLY A 103 -3.13 13.20 9.21
N PHE A 104 -3.17 11.88 9.43
CA PHE A 104 -3.68 10.93 8.44
C PHE A 104 -5.17 11.15 8.15
N ASP A 105 -5.59 10.78 6.93
CA ASP A 105 -6.98 10.93 6.49
C ASP A 105 -7.86 9.76 6.95
N GLY A 106 -7.28 8.63 7.36
CA GLY A 106 -7.99 7.46 7.87
C GLY A 106 -7.09 6.48 8.63
N VAL A 107 -7.72 5.56 9.35
CA VAL A 107 -7.07 4.39 9.99
C VAL A 107 -7.63 3.12 9.39
N ASP A 108 -6.76 2.21 8.98
CA ASP A 108 -7.13 0.89 8.48
C ASP A 108 -6.57 -0.21 9.38
N ILE A 109 -7.37 -1.25 9.63
CA ILE A 109 -6.99 -2.40 10.45
C ILE A 109 -6.67 -3.57 9.54
N ASN A 110 -5.43 -4.07 9.60
CA ASN A 110 -5.01 -5.24 8.84
C ASN A 110 -5.54 -6.52 9.49
N MET A 111 -6.52 -7.13 8.86
CA MET A 111 -7.09 -8.44 9.20
C MET A 111 -6.84 -9.48 8.09
N GLY A 112 -5.78 -9.27 7.29
CA GLY A 112 -5.52 -10.10 6.11
C GLY A 112 -4.07 -10.53 5.90
N CYS A 113 -3.11 -10.07 6.72
CA CYS A 113 -1.71 -10.46 6.61
C CYS A 113 -1.54 -11.96 6.85
N PRO A 114 -0.99 -12.73 5.87
CA PRO A 114 -0.86 -14.18 6.00
C PRO A 114 0.49 -14.60 6.57
N ALA A 115 1.33 -13.67 7.02
CA ALA A 115 2.64 -14.00 7.59
C ALA A 115 2.47 -14.90 8.82
N LYS A 116 3.12 -16.08 8.81
CA LYS A 116 2.99 -17.09 9.90
C LYS A 116 3.25 -16.52 11.29
N LYS A 117 4.22 -15.59 11.42
CA LYS A 117 4.53 -14.93 12.70
C LYS A 117 3.41 -14.00 13.19
N VAL A 118 2.62 -13.42 12.28
CA VAL A 118 1.49 -12.54 12.60
C VAL A 118 0.26 -13.39 12.89
N ALA A 119 -0.16 -14.20 11.94
CA ALA A 119 -1.37 -15.03 12.08
C ALA A 119 -1.28 -16.08 13.20
N GLY A 120 -0.08 -16.61 13.48
CA GLY A 120 0.14 -17.56 14.59
C GLY A 120 -0.03 -16.94 15.99
N ARG A 121 -0.03 -15.60 16.09
CA ARG A 121 -0.39 -14.88 17.33
C ARG A 121 -1.85 -14.44 17.38
N GLY A 122 -2.68 -14.86 16.42
CA GLY A 122 -4.08 -14.43 16.30
C GLY A 122 -4.25 -13.04 15.68
N GLU A 123 -3.19 -12.44 15.12
CA GLU A 123 -3.17 -11.12 14.50
C GLU A 123 -3.36 -11.22 12.98
N GLY A 124 -3.60 -10.09 12.29
CA GLY A 124 -3.76 -10.08 10.84
C GLY A 124 -4.87 -11.03 10.39
N ALA A 125 -4.57 -11.98 9.48
CA ALA A 125 -5.55 -12.96 9.03
C ALA A 125 -6.03 -13.93 10.15
N GLY A 126 -5.30 -14.04 11.26
CA GLY A 126 -5.73 -14.82 12.43
C GLY A 126 -7.00 -14.29 13.08
N LEU A 127 -7.29 -12.99 12.94
CA LEU A 127 -8.50 -12.36 13.46
C LEU A 127 -9.80 -12.88 12.81
N ILE A 128 -9.72 -13.45 11.60
CA ILE A 128 -10.87 -14.07 10.93
C ILE A 128 -11.45 -15.20 11.80
N ASN A 129 -10.61 -15.94 12.52
CA ASN A 129 -11.03 -17.01 13.43
C ASN A 129 -11.42 -16.52 14.84
N ASN A 130 -11.32 -15.20 15.08
CA ASN A 130 -11.69 -14.61 16.38
C ASN A 130 -12.46 -13.29 16.16
N PRO A 131 -13.73 -13.35 15.67
CA PRO A 131 -14.55 -12.17 15.42
C PRO A 131 -14.77 -11.32 16.69
N GLN A 132 -14.77 -11.92 17.88
CA GLN A 132 -14.89 -11.18 19.13
C GLN A 132 -13.71 -10.22 19.29
N LEU A 133 -12.48 -10.70 19.22
CA LEU A 133 -11.28 -9.86 19.33
C LEU A 133 -11.22 -8.83 18.20
N ALA A 134 -11.61 -9.22 16.98
CA ALA A 134 -11.69 -8.29 15.84
C ALA A 134 -12.66 -7.13 16.16
N GLY A 135 -13.82 -7.40 16.74
CA GLY A 135 -14.78 -6.39 17.18
C GLY A 135 -14.24 -5.49 18.29
N GLU A 136 -13.54 -6.06 19.28
CA GLU A 136 -12.90 -5.30 20.35
C GLU A 136 -11.84 -4.33 19.81
N ILE A 137 -11.03 -4.78 18.85
CA ILE A 137 -10.02 -3.94 18.17
C ILE A 137 -10.70 -2.81 17.37
N ILE A 138 -11.72 -3.11 16.57
CA ILE A 138 -12.46 -2.10 15.81
C ILE A 138 -13.05 -1.04 16.75
N ALA A 139 -13.69 -1.48 17.83
CA ALA A 139 -14.28 -0.58 18.83
C ALA A 139 -13.21 0.29 19.52
N ALA A 140 -12.03 -0.26 19.80
CA ALA A 140 -10.92 0.46 20.41
C ALA A 140 -10.37 1.54 19.47
N VAL A 141 -10.15 1.23 18.18
CA VAL A 141 -9.72 2.22 17.16
C VAL A 141 -10.73 3.36 17.07
N LYS A 142 -12.02 3.06 16.95
CA LYS A 142 -13.08 4.09 16.87
C LYS A 142 -13.09 4.99 18.10
N ARG A 143 -12.97 4.43 19.32
CA ARG A 143 -12.88 5.22 20.54
C ARG A 143 -11.66 6.15 20.54
N GLY A 144 -10.50 5.65 20.15
CA GLY A 144 -9.25 6.43 20.10
C GLY A 144 -9.31 7.56 19.08
N VAL A 145 -9.85 7.30 17.89
CA VAL A 145 -10.09 8.32 16.86
C VAL A 145 -11.01 9.42 17.39
N LYS A 146 -12.17 9.03 17.98
CA LYS A 146 -13.15 9.96 18.53
C LYS A 146 -12.57 10.83 19.65
N GLU A 147 -11.80 10.24 20.56
CA GLU A 147 -11.17 10.96 21.66
C GLU A 147 -10.14 11.97 21.15
N ALA A 148 -9.25 11.56 20.24
CA ALA A 148 -8.23 12.44 19.68
C ALA A 148 -8.85 13.60 18.87
N THR A 149 -9.93 13.35 18.11
CA THR A 149 -10.63 14.39 17.35
C THR A 149 -11.22 15.45 18.28
N LYS A 150 -11.82 15.04 19.42
CA LYS A 150 -12.30 15.98 20.44
C LYS A 150 -11.18 16.84 21.02
N LEU A 151 -10.04 16.25 21.34
CA LEU A 151 -8.89 16.99 21.89
C LEU A 151 -8.36 18.03 20.90
N ARG A 152 -8.26 17.70 19.60
CA ARG A 152 -7.85 18.67 18.55
C ARG A 152 -8.78 19.89 18.47
N SER A 153 -10.07 19.70 18.67
CA SER A 153 -11.04 20.80 18.63
C SER A 153 -10.85 21.79 19.80
N TYR A 154 -10.37 21.35 20.95
CA TYR A 154 -10.05 22.21 22.10
C TYR A 154 -8.73 22.99 21.94
N GLU A 155 -7.75 22.45 21.24
CA GLU A 155 -6.44 23.06 21.06
C GLU A 155 -6.41 24.20 20.02
N GLY A 156 -7.55 24.52 19.39
CA GLY A 156 -7.69 25.64 18.45
C GLY A 156 -6.82 25.54 17.19
N THR A 157 -6.27 24.36 16.89
CA THR A 157 -5.49 24.12 15.68
C THR A 157 -6.45 24.10 14.50
N ASN A 158 -6.56 25.24 13.79
CA ASN A 158 -7.34 25.46 12.56
C ASN A 158 -6.79 24.65 11.36
N LEU A 159 -6.58 23.35 11.51
CA LEU A 159 -6.49 22.42 10.39
C LEU A 159 -7.91 21.99 10.02
N GLY A 160 -8.54 22.80 9.28
CA GLY A 160 -9.80 22.87 8.53
C GLY A 160 -10.81 21.73 8.55
N LYS A 161 -10.88 20.79 9.47
CA LYS A 161 -12.01 19.88 9.69
C LYS A 161 -11.93 19.26 11.10
N ASN A 162 -12.81 19.66 12.00
CA ASN A 162 -13.15 18.95 13.25
C ASN A 162 -13.92 17.64 12.97
N MET A 163 -13.54 16.88 11.95
CA MET A 163 -14.24 15.64 11.57
C MET A 163 -13.45 14.42 12.02
N GLU A 164 -14.16 13.47 12.60
CA GLU A 164 -13.61 12.14 12.89
C GLU A 164 -13.05 11.50 11.60
N ILE A 165 -11.81 11.04 11.63
CA ILE A 165 -11.26 10.30 10.48
C ILE A 165 -11.92 8.91 10.40
N PRO A 166 -12.18 8.39 9.18
CA PRO A 166 -12.84 7.12 8.97
C PRO A 166 -11.97 5.92 9.40
N VAL A 167 -12.64 4.87 9.88
CA VAL A 167 -12.01 3.58 10.22
C VAL A 167 -12.42 2.54 9.19
N SER A 168 -11.43 1.86 8.62
CA SER A 168 -11.61 0.79 7.64
C SER A 168 -10.92 -0.51 8.05
N VAL A 169 -11.26 -1.60 7.38
CA VAL A 169 -10.65 -2.92 7.56
C VAL A 169 -10.22 -3.48 6.22
N LYS A 170 -9.00 -4.04 6.16
CA LYS A 170 -8.56 -4.84 5.02
C LYS A 170 -8.36 -6.29 5.44
N THR A 171 -9.11 -7.21 4.81
CA THR A 171 -9.12 -8.64 5.15
C THR A 171 -9.04 -9.55 3.92
N ARG A 172 -9.30 -10.85 4.11
CA ARG A 172 -9.41 -11.89 3.08
C ARG A 172 -10.82 -12.44 3.03
N ILE A 173 -11.13 -13.19 1.93
CA ILE A 173 -12.45 -13.83 1.80
C ILE A 173 -12.76 -14.83 2.93
N GLY A 174 -11.75 -15.29 3.67
CA GLY A 174 -11.90 -16.22 4.80
C GLY A 174 -10.55 -16.82 5.19
N TYR A 175 -10.55 -17.70 6.18
CA TYR A 175 -9.35 -18.36 6.66
C TYR A 175 -8.98 -19.58 5.79
N ASP A 176 -9.83 -20.61 5.76
CA ASP A 176 -9.63 -21.85 4.97
C ASP A 176 -10.40 -21.83 3.65
N LYS A 177 -11.59 -21.26 3.67
CA LYS A 177 -12.52 -21.11 2.55
C LYS A 177 -13.19 -19.74 2.63
N ALA A 178 -13.94 -19.35 1.60
CA ALA A 178 -14.80 -18.17 1.65
C ALA A 178 -15.77 -18.29 2.84
N ASP A 179 -15.89 -17.21 3.64
CA ASP A 179 -16.60 -17.23 4.93
C ASP A 179 -17.66 -16.12 4.99
N PRO A 180 -18.92 -16.44 4.60
CA PRO A 180 -20.01 -15.47 4.68
C PRO A 180 -20.34 -14.99 6.11
N GLU A 181 -20.07 -15.78 7.15
CA GLU A 181 -20.30 -15.34 8.54
C GLU A 181 -19.30 -14.26 8.96
N TRP A 182 -18.06 -14.35 8.50
CA TRP A 182 -17.07 -13.28 8.64
C TRP A 182 -17.51 -11.99 7.95
N TRP A 183 -18.08 -12.07 6.73
CA TRP A 183 -18.55 -10.89 6.01
C TRP A 183 -19.77 -10.26 6.69
N LYS A 184 -20.73 -11.06 7.18
CA LYS A 184 -21.86 -10.59 7.97
C LYS A 184 -21.40 -9.90 9.26
N PHE A 185 -20.42 -10.47 9.95
CA PHE A 185 -19.82 -9.84 11.12
C PHE A 185 -19.25 -8.45 10.76
N LEU A 186 -18.46 -8.33 9.70
CA LEU A 186 -17.91 -7.03 9.29
C LEU A 186 -19.02 -6.01 8.95
N ALA A 187 -20.11 -6.45 8.33
CA ALA A 187 -21.26 -5.58 8.03
C ALA A 187 -21.91 -4.99 9.28
N THR A 188 -21.80 -5.63 10.46
CA THR A 188 -22.33 -5.11 11.72
C THR A 188 -21.40 -4.13 12.43
N GLN A 189 -20.16 -3.95 11.95
CA GLN A 189 -19.14 -3.21 12.69
C GLN A 189 -19.15 -1.69 12.43
N ASP A 190 -20.09 -1.16 11.65
CA ASP A 190 -20.19 0.28 11.34
C ASP A 190 -18.84 0.85 10.83
N LEU A 191 -18.24 0.20 9.84
CA LEU A 191 -16.99 0.59 9.20
C LEU A 191 -17.22 1.57 8.05
N ALA A 192 -16.33 2.53 7.87
CA ALA A 192 -16.38 3.46 6.74
C ALA A 192 -16.08 2.76 5.40
N ALA A 193 -15.12 1.85 5.40
CA ALA A 193 -14.79 1.04 4.24
C ALA A 193 -14.32 -0.37 4.65
N VAL A 194 -14.53 -1.33 3.76
CA VAL A 194 -14.02 -2.71 3.88
C VAL A 194 -13.34 -3.11 2.57
N THR A 195 -12.10 -3.58 2.66
CA THR A 195 -11.40 -4.16 1.52
C THR A 195 -11.24 -5.66 1.70
N ILE A 196 -11.66 -6.45 0.70
CA ILE A 196 -11.48 -7.91 0.73
C ILE A 196 -10.52 -8.36 -0.38
N HIS A 197 -9.47 -9.10 0.02
CA HIS A 197 -8.61 -9.81 -0.92
C HIS A 197 -9.22 -11.15 -1.27
N GLY A 198 -9.36 -11.44 -2.58
CA GLY A 198 -10.02 -12.63 -3.13
C GLY A 198 -9.28 -13.96 -2.92
N ARG A 199 -8.47 -14.08 -1.88
CA ARG A 199 -7.83 -15.33 -1.45
C ARG A 199 -8.05 -15.57 0.02
N THR A 200 -8.11 -16.85 0.41
CA THR A 200 -8.12 -17.24 1.83
C THR A 200 -6.73 -17.07 2.46
N PHE A 201 -6.66 -17.15 3.80
CA PHE A 201 -5.37 -17.20 4.48
C PHE A 201 -4.53 -18.40 4.02
N LYS A 202 -5.11 -19.59 3.94
CA LYS A 202 -4.38 -20.82 3.53
C LYS A 202 -3.85 -20.78 2.09
N GLN A 203 -4.54 -20.10 1.18
CA GLN A 203 -4.07 -19.93 -0.19
C GLN A 203 -2.81 -19.06 -0.28
N LEU A 204 -2.55 -18.17 0.69
CA LEU A 204 -1.45 -17.18 0.61
C LEU A 204 -1.53 -16.36 -0.69
N TYR A 205 -0.69 -16.71 -1.67
CA TYR A 205 -0.63 -16.12 -3.01
C TYR A 205 -0.86 -17.15 -4.13
N GLN A 206 -1.22 -18.39 -3.78
CA GLN A 206 -1.43 -19.47 -4.75
C GLN A 206 -2.80 -19.35 -5.42
N GLY A 207 -2.92 -19.89 -6.63
CA GLY A 207 -4.13 -19.82 -7.43
C GLY A 207 -4.50 -18.39 -7.83
N SER A 208 -5.71 -18.20 -8.32
CA SER A 208 -6.27 -16.90 -8.69
C SER A 208 -7.11 -16.30 -7.56
N ALA A 209 -7.24 -14.99 -7.54
CA ALA A 209 -8.17 -14.30 -6.64
C ALA A 209 -9.61 -14.61 -7.06
N ASP A 210 -10.43 -15.00 -6.10
CA ASP A 210 -11.85 -15.33 -6.31
C ASP A 210 -12.68 -14.04 -6.26
N TRP A 211 -12.95 -13.47 -7.43
CA TRP A 211 -13.75 -12.26 -7.57
C TRP A 211 -15.26 -12.53 -7.45
N GLU A 212 -15.73 -13.77 -7.66
CA GLU A 212 -17.12 -14.15 -7.38
C GLU A 212 -17.39 -14.07 -5.86
N ALA A 213 -16.46 -14.61 -5.05
CA ALA A 213 -16.55 -14.45 -3.59
C ALA A 213 -16.45 -12.98 -3.15
N ILE A 214 -15.62 -12.16 -3.80
CA ILE A 214 -15.58 -10.70 -3.55
C ILE A 214 -16.94 -10.06 -3.84
N GLY A 215 -17.61 -10.41 -4.96
CA GLY A 215 -18.93 -9.90 -5.33
C GLY A 215 -20.02 -10.30 -4.33
N ALA A 216 -19.99 -11.56 -3.86
CA ALA A 216 -20.89 -12.03 -2.82
C ALA A 216 -20.71 -11.27 -1.51
N ALA A 217 -19.46 -11.03 -1.10
CA ALA A 217 -19.14 -10.22 0.08
C ALA A 217 -19.59 -8.75 -0.08
N ALA A 218 -19.40 -8.16 -1.27
CA ALA A 218 -19.86 -6.81 -1.57
C ALA A 218 -21.36 -6.65 -1.37
N THR A 219 -22.16 -7.62 -1.84
CA THR A 219 -23.61 -7.62 -1.68
C THR A 219 -24.05 -7.58 -0.21
N LEU A 220 -23.33 -8.27 0.67
CA LEU A 220 -23.64 -8.30 2.11
C LEU A 220 -23.17 -7.02 2.82
N ILE A 221 -21.91 -6.63 2.58
CA ILE A 221 -21.27 -5.54 3.35
C ILE A 221 -21.82 -4.17 2.94
N LYS A 222 -22.11 -3.94 1.68
CA LYS A 222 -22.65 -2.65 1.20
C LYS A 222 -24.03 -2.33 1.78
N GLN A 223 -24.79 -3.31 2.26
CA GLN A 223 -26.06 -3.08 2.97
C GLN A 223 -25.86 -2.30 4.28
N SER A 224 -24.69 -2.34 4.88
CA SER A 224 -24.33 -1.53 6.04
C SER A 224 -24.03 -0.05 5.70
N GLY A 225 -23.93 0.29 4.42
CA GLY A 225 -23.49 1.61 3.94
C GLY A 225 -21.96 1.78 3.88
N ALA A 226 -21.16 0.75 4.21
CA ALA A 226 -19.71 0.78 4.06
C ALA A 226 -19.31 0.81 2.58
N VAL A 227 -18.25 1.56 2.27
CA VAL A 227 -17.59 1.50 0.96
C VAL A 227 -16.88 0.16 0.82
N PHE A 228 -17.11 -0.55 -0.28
CA PHE A 228 -16.54 -1.88 -0.46
C PHE A 228 -15.53 -1.94 -1.59
N LEU A 229 -14.30 -2.39 -1.28
CA LEU A 229 -13.21 -2.52 -2.24
C LEU A 229 -12.81 -3.97 -2.42
N GLY A 230 -12.61 -4.38 -3.68
CA GLY A 230 -11.99 -5.67 -4.02
C GLY A 230 -10.46 -5.55 -4.12
N SER A 231 -9.75 -6.66 -3.95
CA SER A 231 -8.31 -6.74 -4.16
C SER A 231 -7.89 -8.13 -4.61
N GLY A 232 -6.89 -8.20 -5.48
CA GLY A 232 -6.29 -9.45 -5.95
C GLY A 232 -6.22 -9.54 -7.46
N ASP A 233 -5.03 -9.81 -7.98
CA ASP A 233 -4.70 -10.05 -9.39
C ASP A 233 -5.14 -8.95 -10.37
N ILE A 234 -5.18 -7.71 -9.91
CA ILE A 234 -5.43 -6.54 -10.75
C ILE A 234 -4.10 -6.04 -11.32
N GLY A 235 -3.98 -6.08 -12.63
CA GLY A 235 -2.78 -5.69 -13.38
C GLY A 235 -2.87 -4.35 -14.12
N SER A 236 -4.05 -3.69 -14.13
CA SER A 236 -4.25 -2.38 -14.74
C SER A 236 -5.45 -1.65 -14.15
N ARG A 237 -5.49 -0.30 -14.31
CA ARG A 237 -6.68 0.50 -13.95
C ARG A 237 -7.93 0.02 -14.70
N GLN A 238 -7.80 -0.25 -16.00
CA GLN A 238 -8.91 -0.75 -16.82
C GLN A 238 -9.48 -2.06 -16.27
N GLN A 239 -8.61 -3.00 -15.89
CA GLN A 239 -9.05 -4.25 -15.27
C GLN A 239 -9.76 -4.00 -13.93
N ALA A 240 -9.28 -3.04 -13.12
CA ALA A 240 -9.94 -2.65 -11.87
C ALA A 240 -11.37 -2.16 -12.15
N VAL A 241 -11.54 -1.24 -13.10
CA VAL A 241 -12.85 -0.68 -13.48
C VAL A 241 -13.81 -1.79 -13.93
N VAL A 242 -13.37 -2.67 -14.86
CA VAL A 242 -14.17 -3.79 -15.37
C VAL A 242 -14.56 -4.75 -14.25
N SER A 243 -13.62 -5.07 -13.35
CA SER A 243 -13.92 -5.94 -12.21
C SER A 243 -14.92 -5.30 -11.24
N CYS A 244 -14.80 -4.01 -10.95
CA CYS A 244 -15.76 -3.30 -10.11
C CYS A 244 -17.17 -3.33 -10.69
N GLN A 245 -17.32 -3.06 -11.99
CA GLN A 245 -18.61 -3.11 -12.67
C GLN A 245 -19.21 -4.50 -12.66
N LYS A 246 -18.40 -5.54 -12.97
CA LYS A 246 -18.86 -6.93 -13.03
C LYS A 246 -19.32 -7.46 -11.67
N TYR A 247 -18.59 -7.15 -10.61
CA TYR A 247 -18.79 -7.73 -9.28
C TYR A 247 -19.46 -6.79 -8.27
N GLY A 248 -19.89 -5.60 -8.71
CA GLY A 248 -20.67 -4.66 -7.89
C GLY A 248 -19.90 -4.02 -6.73
N THR A 249 -18.56 -3.94 -6.82
CA THR A 249 -17.73 -3.26 -5.81
C THR A 249 -17.65 -1.76 -6.06
N ASP A 250 -17.43 -0.95 -5.01
CA ASP A 250 -17.27 0.52 -5.15
C ASP A 250 -15.87 0.90 -5.65
N GLY A 251 -14.94 -0.06 -5.63
CA GLY A 251 -13.59 0.14 -6.11
C GLY A 251 -12.71 -1.10 -5.97
N ALA A 252 -11.43 -0.95 -6.31
CA ALA A 252 -10.43 -2.00 -6.21
C ALA A 252 -9.07 -1.44 -5.77
N LEU A 253 -8.30 -2.24 -5.02
CA LEU A 253 -6.92 -1.92 -4.67
C LEU A 253 -5.94 -2.70 -5.54
N ILE A 254 -5.01 -1.97 -6.16
CA ILE A 254 -3.91 -2.53 -6.94
C ILE A 254 -2.69 -2.70 -6.03
N GLY A 255 -2.15 -3.92 -5.96
CA GLY A 255 -0.92 -4.22 -5.22
C GLY A 255 0.25 -4.43 -6.17
N ARG A 256 0.62 -5.68 -6.44
CA ARG A 256 1.80 -6.08 -7.21
C ARG A 256 1.90 -5.44 -8.60
N GLY A 257 0.78 -5.10 -9.22
CA GLY A 257 0.74 -4.38 -10.50
C GLY A 257 1.43 -3.02 -10.47
N ALA A 258 1.50 -2.37 -9.30
CA ALA A 258 2.14 -1.07 -9.12
C ALA A 258 3.68 -1.16 -8.96
N MET A 259 4.26 -2.36 -8.75
CA MET A 259 5.70 -2.52 -8.57
C MET A 259 6.48 -2.17 -9.84
N GLY A 260 7.26 -1.09 -9.78
CA GLY A 260 7.99 -0.55 -10.95
C GLY A 260 7.09 0.00 -12.05
N ASN A 261 5.83 0.28 -11.71
CA ASN A 261 4.82 0.80 -12.62
C ASN A 261 3.90 1.81 -11.89
N PRO A 262 4.40 2.97 -11.48
CA PRO A 262 3.61 3.94 -10.73
C PRO A 262 2.43 4.50 -11.54
N TRP A 263 2.50 4.51 -12.86
CA TRP A 263 1.43 5.02 -13.75
C TRP A 263 0.20 4.12 -13.84
N ILE A 264 0.22 2.95 -13.24
CA ILE A 264 -0.89 1.97 -13.35
C ILE A 264 -2.25 2.56 -12.95
N PHE A 265 -2.25 3.65 -12.18
CA PHE A 265 -3.44 4.36 -11.71
C PHE A 265 -3.90 5.47 -12.65
N ASP A 266 -3.03 5.96 -13.56
CA ASP A 266 -3.37 7.03 -14.50
C ASP A 266 -4.22 6.45 -15.65
N PRO A 267 -5.47 6.92 -15.84
CA PRO A 267 -6.33 6.45 -16.93
C PRO A 267 -5.82 6.83 -18.31
N ASN A 268 -4.98 7.87 -18.40
CA ASN A 268 -4.49 8.43 -19.67
C ASN A 268 -3.12 7.86 -20.08
N PHE A 269 -2.45 7.13 -19.18
CA PHE A 269 -1.12 6.61 -19.44
C PHE A 269 -1.18 5.14 -19.87
N GLN A 270 -0.63 4.85 -21.05
CA GLN A 270 -0.37 3.50 -21.52
C GLN A 270 1.13 3.25 -21.58
N PHE A 271 1.60 2.31 -20.77
CA PHE A 271 2.99 1.91 -20.83
C PHE A 271 3.25 1.03 -22.04
N THR A 272 4.22 1.47 -22.89
CA THR A 272 4.74 0.70 -24.01
C THR A 272 6.21 0.39 -23.80
N ASN A 273 6.73 -0.64 -24.47
CA ASN A 273 8.17 -0.97 -24.38
C ASN A 273 9.07 0.17 -24.87
N SER A 274 8.55 1.07 -25.74
CA SER A 274 9.31 2.22 -26.26
C SER A 274 9.56 3.32 -25.23
N ASN A 275 8.87 3.33 -24.08
CA ASN A 275 9.09 4.35 -23.05
C ASN A 275 9.80 3.82 -21.78
N PHE A 276 10.62 2.77 -21.93
CA PHE A 276 11.40 2.23 -20.82
C PHE A 276 12.36 3.27 -20.20
N GLN A 277 12.89 4.22 -20.98
CA GLN A 277 13.74 5.31 -20.51
C GLN A 277 13.03 6.17 -19.44
N LEU A 278 11.72 6.42 -19.58
CA LEU A 278 10.96 7.10 -18.57
C LEU A 278 10.94 6.30 -17.26
N ARG A 279 10.81 4.97 -17.35
CA ARG A 279 10.87 4.08 -16.19
C ARG A 279 12.23 4.15 -15.48
N LEU A 280 13.33 4.21 -16.25
CA LEU A 280 14.68 4.33 -15.70
C LEU A 280 14.92 5.69 -15.03
N LYS A 281 14.43 6.79 -15.61
CA LYS A 281 14.45 8.11 -14.96
C LYS A 281 13.73 8.11 -13.63
N ILE A 282 12.57 7.43 -13.53
CA ILE A 282 11.84 7.31 -12.28
C ILE A 282 12.57 6.40 -11.28
N ALA A 283 13.27 5.37 -11.74
CA ALA A 283 14.11 4.57 -10.86
C ALA A 283 15.18 5.42 -10.16
N ILE A 284 15.82 6.33 -10.88
CA ILE A 284 16.80 7.30 -10.32
C ILE A 284 16.10 8.25 -9.34
N GLU A 285 14.96 8.82 -9.72
CA GLU A 285 14.19 9.72 -8.84
C GLU A 285 13.75 9.01 -7.56
N HIS A 286 13.28 7.76 -7.68
CA HIS A 286 12.90 6.95 -6.51
C HIS A 286 14.09 6.70 -5.58
N ALA A 287 15.27 6.41 -6.14
CA ALA A 287 16.50 6.24 -5.37
C ALA A 287 16.90 7.53 -4.64
N ARG A 288 16.83 8.68 -5.29
CA ARG A 288 17.10 9.98 -4.67
C ARG A 288 16.07 10.31 -3.59
N LYS A 289 14.79 10.06 -3.84
CA LYS A 289 13.73 10.28 -2.84
C LYS A 289 13.88 9.35 -1.63
N PHE A 290 14.38 8.13 -1.83
CA PHE A 290 14.71 7.23 -0.73
C PHE A 290 15.80 7.82 0.18
N GLU A 291 16.90 8.32 -0.37
CA GLU A 291 17.98 8.94 0.41
C GLU A 291 17.52 10.22 1.12
N GLU A 292 16.66 11.01 0.48
CA GLU A 292 16.06 12.22 1.08
C GLU A 292 15.20 11.89 2.31
N ILE A 293 14.27 10.94 2.15
CA ILE A 293 13.32 10.57 3.21
C ILE A 293 14.01 9.75 4.32
N PHE A 294 14.95 8.89 3.95
CA PHE A 294 15.62 7.93 4.83
C PHE A 294 17.15 8.05 4.81
N PRO A 295 17.72 9.19 5.14
CA PRO A 295 19.17 9.47 4.97
C PRO A 295 20.08 8.56 5.80
N ASN A 296 19.54 7.91 6.84
CA ASN A 296 20.30 7.00 7.71
C ASN A 296 19.99 5.52 7.46
N ASP A 297 19.14 5.21 6.48
CA ASP A 297 18.75 3.84 6.18
C ASP A 297 19.73 3.20 5.19
N ARG A 298 19.83 1.88 5.25
CA ARG A 298 20.68 1.14 4.33
C ARG A 298 20.04 1.11 2.94
N PHE A 299 20.75 1.58 1.94
CA PHE A 299 20.29 1.67 0.55
C PHE A 299 19.89 0.31 -0.06
N PHE A 300 20.37 -0.83 0.49
CA PHE A 300 19.99 -2.16 0.00
C PHE A 300 18.47 -2.38 -0.04
N ILE A 301 17.68 -1.64 0.76
CA ILE A 301 16.21 -1.68 0.74
C ILE A 301 15.67 -1.28 -0.64
N MET A 302 16.35 -0.36 -1.35
CA MET A 302 15.98 0.07 -2.70
C MET A 302 16.16 -1.00 -3.78
N ARG A 303 17.04 -1.98 -3.58
CA ARG A 303 17.43 -2.95 -4.61
C ARG A 303 16.25 -3.70 -5.21
N LYS A 304 15.25 -4.06 -4.40
CA LYS A 304 14.01 -4.68 -4.88
C LYS A 304 13.22 -3.75 -5.79
N HIS A 305 13.07 -2.47 -5.43
CA HIS A 305 12.37 -1.47 -6.23
C HIS A 305 13.10 -1.25 -7.57
N LEU A 306 14.42 -1.13 -7.53
CA LEU A 306 15.25 -0.97 -8.72
C LEU A 306 15.08 -2.16 -9.69
N SER A 307 15.02 -3.39 -9.16
CA SER A 307 14.82 -4.59 -9.97
C SER A 307 13.48 -4.61 -10.70
N TRP A 308 12.44 -3.99 -10.14
CA TRP A 308 11.12 -3.91 -10.78
C TRP A 308 11.06 -2.89 -11.91
N TYR A 309 11.90 -1.86 -11.88
CA TYR A 309 12.00 -0.90 -12.99
C TYR A 309 12.74 -1.49 -14.21
N ALA A 310 13.73 -2.35 -14.00
CA ALA A 310 14.52 -2.96 -15.07
C ALA A 310 13.87 -4.26 -15.59
N ARG A 311 12.78 -4.13 -16.38
CA ARG A 311 12.07 -5.28 -16.95
C ARG A 311 11.36 -4.93 -18.26
N GLY A 312 11.24 -5.90 -19.17
CA GLY A 312 10.42 -5.83 -20.39
C GLY A 312 11.03 -4.97 -21.52
N PHE A 313 12.36 -4.83 -21.58
CA PHE A 313 13.11 -4.23 -22.67
C PHE A 313 14.45 -4.97 -22.86
N ASP A 314 15.08 -4.79 -23.99
CA ASP A 314 16.36 -5.44 -24.31
C ASP A 314 17.47 -4.96 -23.37
N GLY A 315 18.31 -5.88 -22.88
CA GLY A 315 19.34 -5.57 -21.88
C GLY A 315 18.85 -5.38 -20.44
N ALA A 316 17.52 -5.46 -20.18
CA ALA A 316 16.96 -5.27 -18.85
C ALA A 316 17.52 -6.24 -17.80
N SER A 317 17.92 -7.46 -18.21
CA SER A 317 18.54 -8.44 -17.30
C SER A 317 19.89 -7.96 -16.77
N ASP A 318 20.73 -7.43 -17.67
CA ASP A 318 22.10 -6.98 -17.36
C ASP A 318 22.06 -5.70 -16.53
N LEU A 319 21.18 -4.76 -16.91
CA LEU A 319 20.95 -3.57 -16.10
C LEU A 319 20.46 -3.92 -14.70
N ARG A 320 19.54 -4.88 -14.56
CA ARG A 320 19.04 -5.32 -13.24
C ARG A 320 20.14 -5.87 -12.37
N GLN A 321 21.09 -6.67 -12.93
CA GLN A 321 22.24 -7.17 -12.18
C GLN A 321 23.13 -6.02 -11.68
N LYS A 322 23.32 -4.97 -12.46
CA LYS A 322 24.08 -3.77 -12.05
C LYS A 322 23.31 -3.00 -10.95
N LEU A 323 22.00 -2.76 -11.13
CA LEU A 323 21.16 -1.98 -10.20
C LEU A 323 21.03 -2.60 -8.81
N VAL A 324 20.96 -3.93 -8.69
CA VAL A 324 20.85 -4.60 -7.37
C VAL A 324 22.17 -4.59 -6.57
N LEU A 325 23.26 -4.14 -7.14
CA LEU A 325 24.55 -3.94 -6.47
C LEU A 325 24.74 -2.49 -6.00
N CYS A 326 23.96 -1.53 -6.50
CA CYS A 326 24.08 -0.12 -6.12
C CYS A 326 23.83 0.11 -4.63
N ASN A 327 24.58 1.06 -4.06
CA ASN A 327 24.53 1.44 -2.66
C ASN A 327 24.16 2.93 -2.45
N SER A 328 23.93 3.66 -3.55
CA SER A 328 23.50 5.07 -3.55
C SER A 328 22.70 5.39 -4.80
N ALA A 329 21.99 6.52 -4.76
CA ALA A 329 21.28 7.06 -5.92
C ALA A 329 22.22 7.46 -7.05
N ASP A 330 23.42 7.95 -6.72
CA ASP A 330 24.45 8.30 -7.73
C ASP A 330 24.96 7.06 -8.46
N GLU A 331 25.11 5.93 -7.75
CA GLU A 331 25.47 4.67 -8.39
C GLU A 331 24.35 4.15 -9.31
N VAL A 332 23.10 4.34 -8.94
CA VAL A 332 21.94 4.02 -9.78
C VAL A 332 21.95 4.86 -11.06
N GLU A 333 22.12 6.17 -10.94
CA GLU A 333 22.19 7.08 -12.08
C GLU A 333 23.34 6.72 -13.01
N LYS A 334 24.53 6.44 -12.46
CA LYS A 334 25.69 6.01 -13.25
C LYS A 334 25.41 4.69 -13.99
N ALA A 335 24.79 3.71 -13.33
CA ALA A 335 24.48 2.42 -13.95
C ALA A 335 23.47 2.58 -15.11
N VAL A 336 22.45 3.43 -14.95
CA VAL A 336 21.47 3.75 -15.98
C VAL A 336 22.14 4.51 -17.13
N TYR A 337 22.95 5.53 -16.84
CA TYR A 337 23.65 6.30 -17.85
C TYR A 337 24.58 5.42 -18.72
N THR A 338 25.36 4.57 -18.07
CA THR A 338 26.24 3.61 -18.77
C THR A 338 25.44 2.69 -19.69
N PHE A 339 24.31 2.15 -19.21
CA PHE A 339 23.44 1.30 -20.00
C PHE A 339 22.87 2.01 -21.24
N GLU A 340 22.41 3.27 -21.11
CA GLU A 340 21.84 4.05 -22.22
C GLU A 340 22.87 4.43 -23.30
N HIS A 341 24.18 4.40 -22.99
CA HIS A 341 25.26 4.83 -23.89
C HIS A 341 26.10 3.65 -24.41
N GLU A 342 26.20 2.53 -23.71
CA GLU A 342 26.86 1.31 -24.20
C GLU A 342 26.10 0.68 -25.38
N ASP A 343 24.77 0.76 -25.39
CA ASP A 343 23.93 0.21 -26.48
C ASP A 343 24.05 0.97 -27.81
N LYS A 344 24.54 2.21 -27.78
CA LYS A 344 24.78 3.02 -29.00
C LYS A 344 26.16 2.79 -29.65
N GLY A 345 27.06 2.09 -28.98
CA GLY A 345 28.40 1.79 -29.49
C GLY A 345 28.48 0.53 -30.36
N ALA A 346 27.50 -0.35 -30.31
CA ALA A 346 27.50 -1.61 -31.03
C ALA A 346 27.12 -1.47 -32.52
N ASP A 347 26.37 -0.41 -32.90
CA ASP A 347 25.93 -0.19 -34.28
C ASP A 347 26.93 0.57 -35.17
N ILE A 348 28.07 1.05 -34.63
CA ILE A 348 29.05 1.84 -35.40
C ILE A 348 30.10 0.95 -36.05
N PHE A 349 30.23 -0.34 -35.72
CA PHE A 349 31.27 -1.23 -36.26
C PHE A 349 30.79 -2.34 -37.21
N SER A 350 29.53 -2.32 -37.65
CA SER A 350 29.04 -3.34 -38.60
C SER A 350 28.87 -2.81 -40.06
N GLY A 351 29.62 -1.83 -40.44
CA GLY A 351 29.61 -1.33 -41.80
C GLY A 351 31.02 -1.03 -42.30
N ASP A 352 31.76 -2.03 -42.77
CA ASP A 352 32.67 -1.95 -43.89
C ASP A 352 33.43 -3.26 -44.08
N THR A 353 32.88 -4.16 -44.84
CA THR A 353 33.71 -5.07 -45.63
C THR A 353 33.43 -4.78 -47.08
N VAL A 354 34.23 -3.81 -47.59
CA VAL A 354 34.42 -3.53 -48.99
C VAL A 354 34.92 -4.80 -49.68
N GLY A 355 34.17 -5.23 -50.69
CA GLY A 355 34.58 -6.28 -51.59
C GLY A 355 35.90 -5.95 -52.28
N LYS A 356 36.74 -6.96 -52.43
CA LYS A 356 37.78 -7.02 -53.45
C LYS A 356 37.63 -8.29 -54.28
N VAL A 357 37.42 -8.02 -55.57
CA VAL A 357 37.70 -8.79 -56.78
C VAL A 357 36.99 -10.12 -56.92
#